data_b8515382116621935d060bcd9f95974a
#
_entry.id   b8515382116621935d060bcd9f95974a
#
_cell.length_a   1.000
_cell.length_b   1.000
_cell.length_c   1.000
_cell.angle_alpha   90.00
_cell.angle_beta   90.00
_cell.angle_gamma   90.00
#
_symmetry.space_group_name_H-M   'P 1'
#
loop_
_entity.id
_entity.type
_entity.pdbx_description
1 polymer ?
#
loop_
_entity_poly.entity_id
_entity_poly.type
_entity_poly.pdbx_seq_one_letter_code
_entity_poly.pdbx_strand_id
1 'polypeptide(L)'
;MDEIQLRNLYGPATEKASAKIMKSLDPHSVSFINASNFLVMGTFDGEDIDLSPKGDPKGFVKVISDDRIEIADRPGNNRIDGLLNISKNATVSLIFFIPKVTETLRVQGKATISNDPKVLEKHKLKSNLPKTVIVIKPTKVF
;
A
#
# COMPACT_ATOMS: atom_id res chain seq x y z
N MET A 1 -12.04 -24.80 -11.99
CA MET A 1 -13.34 -24.09 -11.90
C MET A 1 -13.16 -22.74 -12.56
N ASP A 2 -14.06 -22.40 -13.46
CA ASP A 2 -14.11 -21.07 -14.08
C ASP A 2 -14.90 -20.05 -13.21
N GLU A 3 -14.98 -18.80 -13.65
CA GLU A 3 -15.65 -17.72 -12.92
C GLU A 3 -17.15 -18.01 -12.71
N ILE A 4 -17.82 -18.59 -13.72
CA ILE A 4 -19.25 -18.90 -13.66
C ILE A 4 -19.50 -19.97 -12.60
N GLN A 5 -18.71 -21.02 -12.59
CA GLN A 5 -18.81 -22.11 -11.61
C GLN A 5 -18.57 -21.59 -10.18
N LEU A 6 -17.57 -20.70 -9.99
CA LEU A 6 -17.30 -20.07 -8.70
C LEU A 6 -18.48 -19.18 -8.25
N ARG A 7 -19.05 -18.39 -9.14
CA ARG A 7 -20.20 -17.53 -8.81
C ARG A 7 -21.45 -18.32 -8.49
N ASN A 8 -21.67 -19.42 -9.20
CA ASN A 8 -22.80 -20.33 -8.89
C ASN A 8 -22.65 -20.96 -7.51
N LEU A 9 -21.42 -21.28 -7.09
CA LEU A 9 -21.16 -21.89 -5.79
C LEU A 9 -21.27 -20.90 -4.62
N TYR A 10 -20.70 -19.69 -4.77
CA TYR A 10 -20.59 -18.70 -3.69
C TYR A 10 -21.65 -17.60 -3.76
N GLY A 11 -22.33 -17.43 -4.89
CA GLY A 11 -23.27 -16.34 -5.11
C GLY A 11 -22.58 -14.98 -5.30
N PRO A 12 -23.35 -13.89 -5.40
CA PRO A 12 -22.83 -12.53 -5.48
C PRO A 12 -22.23 -12.08 -4.14
N ALA A 13 -21.33 -11.11 -4.19
CA ALA A 13 -20.85 -10.45 -2.98
C ALA A 13 -22.02 -9.80 -2.24
N THR A 14 -21.99 -9.82 -0.91
CA THR A 14 -23.03 -9.16 -0.11
C THR A 14 -23.01 -7.66 -0.35
N GLU A 15 -24.19 -7.01 -0.29
CA GLU A 15 -24.29 -5.55 -0.43
C GLU A 15 -23.38 -4.82 0.57
N LYS A 16 -23.30 -5.30 1.82
CA LYS A 16 -22.43 -4.76 2.85
C LYS A 16 -20.94 -4.81 2.47
N ALA A 17 -20.51 -5.90 1.83
CA ALA A 17 -19.11 -6.04 1.37
C ALA A 17 -18.81 -5.12 0.18
N SER A 18 -19.76 -4.97 -0.73
CA SER A 18 -19.64 -4.09 -1.90
C SER A 18 -19.67 -2.62 -1.53
N ALA A 19 -20.50 -2.22 -0.57
CA ALA A 19 -20.63 -0.85 -0.08
C ALA A 19 -19.38 -0.35 0.66
N LYS A 20 -18.51 -1.25 1.16
CA LYS A 20 -17.25 -0.88 1.83
C LYS A 20 -16.12 -0.47 0.89
N ILE A 21 -16.29 -0.64 -0.42
CA ILE A 21 -15.23 -0.31 -1.38
C ILE A 21 -15.28 1.18 -1.69
N MET A 22 -14.21 1.88 -1.36
CA MET A 22 -14.04 3.31 -1.61
C MET A 22 -12.95 3.54 -2.66
N LYS A 23 -12.95 4.69 -3.32
CA LYS A 23 -11.93 5.10 -4.31
C LYS A 23 -10.80 5.94 -3.72
N SER A 24 -11.01 6.48 -2.53
CA SER A 24 -10.05 7.30 -1.78
C SER A 24 -10.10 6.95 -0.30
N LEU A 25 -9.16 7.46 0.47
CA LEU A 25 -9.10 7.26 1.91
C LEU A 25 -10.17 8.11 2.61
N ASP A 26 -10.91 7.48 3.50
CA ASP A 26 -11.78 8.16 4.45
C ASP A 26 -11.05 8.39 5.80
N PRO A 27 -11.60 9.15 6.75
CA PRO A 27 -10.98 9.39 8.05
C PRO A 27 -10.66 8.11 8.83
N HIS A 28 -11.48 7.06 8.69
CA HIS A 28 -11.25 5.78 9.34
C HIS A 28 -10.01 5.07 8.76
N SER A 29 -9.90 5.01 7.45
CA SER A 29 -8.74 4.44 6.75
C SER A 29 -7.45 5.19 7.09
N VAL A 30 -7.50 6.52 7.16
CA VAL A 30 -6.36 7.36 7.59
C VAL A 30 -5.94 7.02 9.01
N SER A 31 -6.89 6.91 9.94
CA SER A 31 -6.62 6.53 11.33
C SER A 31 -6.01 5.14 11.43
N PHE A 32 -6.50 4.18 10.63
CA PHE A 32 -5.96 2.82 10.57
C PHE A 32 -4.51 2.79 10.08
N ILE A 33 -4.21 3.51 8.99
CA ILE A 33 -2.85 3.62 8.44
C ILE A 33 -1.91 4.23 9.49
N ASN A 34 -2.31 5.30 10.14
CA ASN A 34 -1.50 5.99 11.16
C ASN A 34 -1.24 5.12 12.41
N ALA A 35 -2.15 4.22 12.75
CA ALA A 35 -2.00 3.29 13.87
C ALA A 35 -1.19 2.04 13.51
N SER A 36 -1.05 1.74 12.21
CA SER A 36 -0.33 0.57 11.73
C SER A 36 1.19 0.78 11.83
N ASN A 37 1.90 -0.24 12.25
CA ASN A 37 3.37 -0.29 12.25
C ASN A 37 3.91 -1.37 11.31
N PHE A 38 3.03 -2.06 10.57
CA PHE A 38 3.38 -3.13 9.67
C PHE A 38 2.40 -3.22 8.50
N LEU A 39 2.94 -3.44 7.31
CA LEU A 39 2.15 -3.73 6.11
C LEU A 39 2.89 -4.74 5.23
N VAL A 40 2.16 -5.37 4.32
CA VAL A 40 2.72 -6.10 3.20
C VAL A 40 2.33 -5.37 1.92
N MET A 41 3.30 -5.12 1.05
CA MET A 41 3.09 -4.51 -0.25
C MET A 41 3.29 -5.55 -1.34
N GLY A 42 2.27 -5.77 -2.15
CA GLY A 42 2.34 -6.55 -3.37
C GLY A 42 2.65 -5.65 -4.56
N THR A 43 3.60 -6.06 -5.39
CA THR A 43 3.97 -5.43 -6.66
C THR A 43 3.94 -6.47 -7.77
N PHE A 44 3.77 -6.02 -9.00
CA PHE A 44 3.61 -6.89 -10.16
C PHE A 44 4.41 -6.32 -11.32
N ASP A 45 5.24 -7.13 -11.97
CA ASP A 45 6.09 -6.65 -13.08
C ASP A 45 5.48 -6.88 -14.47
N GLY A 46 4.36 -7.58 -14.55
CA GLY A 46 3.70 -8.03 -15.77
C GLY A 46 3.63 -9.55 -15.89
N GLU A 47 4.49 -10.26 -15.16
CA GLU A 47 4.56 -11.74 -15.14
C GLU A 47 4.47 -12.26 -13.70
N ASP A 48 5.34 -11.77 -12.81
CA ASP A 48 5.47 -12.24 -11.44
C ASP A 48 4.97 -11.22 -10.40
N ILE A 49 4.49 -11.75 -9.28
CA ILE A 49 4.09 -10.95 -8.11
C ILE A 49 5.16 -11.08 -7.03
N ASP A 50 5.63 -9.96 -6.50
CA ASP A 50 6.48 -9.90 -5.32
C ASP A 50 5.71 -9.35 -4.12
N LEU A 51 5.97 -9.91 -2.94
CA LEU A 51 5.42 -9.48 -1.67
C LEU A 51 6.53 -8.99 -0.75
N SER A 52 6.48 -7.72 -0.39
CA SER A 52 7.49 -7.06 0.42
C SER A 52 6.90 -6.65 1.77
N PRO A 53 7.32 -7.26 2.90
CA PRO A 53 6.94 -6.77 4.21
C PRO A 53 7.64 -5.43 4.49
N LYS A 54 6.89 -4.50 5.07
CA LYS A 54 7.41 -3.20 5.50
C LYS A 54 6.94 -2.92 6.92
N GLY A 55 7.86 -2.66 7.80
CA GLY A 55 7.60 -2.35 9.20
C GLY A 55 8.56 -1.28 9.69
N ASP A 56 8.02 -0.33 10.46
CA ASP A 56 8.76 0.77 11.07
C ASP A 56 7.89 1.34 12.20
N PRO A 57 8.38 2.22 13.07
CA PRO A 57 7.52 2.89 14.05
C PRO A 57 6.28 3.50 13.43
N LYS A 58 5.20 3.59 14.20
CA LYS A 58 3.93 4.19 13.76
C LYS A 58 4.15 5.53 13.06
N GLY A 59 3.41 5.76 11.99
CA GLY A 59 3.55 6.98 11.18
C GLY A 59 4.65 6.90 10.11
N PHE A 60 5.22 5.73 9.86
CA PHE A 60 6.20 5.54 8.78
C PHE A 60 5.55 5.64 7.39
N VAL A 61 4.27 5.29 7.29
CA VAL A 61 3.45 5.57 6.12
C VAL A 61 2.81 6.94 6.31
N LYS A 62 3.08 7.85 5.39
CA LYS A 62 2.50 9.20 5.46
C LYS A 62 1.29 9.31 4.56
N VAL A 63 0.16 9.65 5.13
CA VAL A 63 -1.04 10.05 4.39
C VAL A 63 -0.94 11.55 4.16
N ILE A 64 -0.74 11.95 2.91
CA ILE A 64 -0.60 13.37 2.52
C ILE A 64 -1.97 13.98 2.22
N SER A 65 -2.83 13.20 1.59
CA SER A 65 -4.22 13.54 1.27
C SER A 65 -5.06 12.27 1.16
N ASP A 66 -6.34 12.38 0.90
CA ASP A 66 -7.25 11.25 0.68
C ASP A 66 -6.90 10.41 -0.56
N ASP A 67 -6.10 10.97 -1.48
CA ASP A 67 -5.65 10.33 -2.71
C ASP A 67 -4.12 10.15 -2.81
N ARG A 68 -3.38 10.38 -1.70
CA ARG A 68 -1.91 10.28 -1.72
C ARG A 68 -1.33 9.70 -0.44
N ILE A 69 -0.64 8.56 -0.60
CA ILE A 69 0.15 7.88 0.44
C ILE A 69 1.61 7.91 0.03
N GLU A 70 2.51 8.13 0.99
CA GLU A 70 3.96 8.11 0.78
C GLU A 70 4.62 7.09 1.72
N ILE A 71 5.49 6.23 1.16
CA ILE A 71 6.26 5.22 1.91
C ILE A 71 7.73 5.37 1.53
N ALA A 72 8.58 5.67 2.51
CA ALA A 72 10.01 5.76 2.27
C ALA A 72 10.61 4.36 2.00
N ASP A 73 11.50 4.28 1.02
CA ASP A 73 12.37 3.12 0.88
C ASP A 73 13.51 3.24 1.88
N ARG A 74 13.57 2.29 2.82
CA ARG A 74 14.60 2.25 3.86
C ARG A 74 15.81 1.44 3.41
N PRO A 75 17.02 1.78 3.86
CA PRO A 75 18.20 0.97 3.58
C PRO A 75 18.01 -0.50 3.97
N GLY A 76 18.38 -1.39 3.08
CA GLY A 76 18.26 -2.83 3.25
C GLY A 76 19.36 -3.55 2.47
N ASN A 77 19.05 -4.73 1.96
CA ASN A 77 19.98 -5.59 1.21
C ASN A 77 20.20 -5.15 -0.26
N ASN A 78 19.68 -3.99 -0.66
CA ASN A 78 19.67 -3.47 -2.04
C ASN A 78 18.95 -4.37 -3.07
N ARG A 79 18.17 -5.34 -2.61
CA ARG A 79 17.20 -6.02 -3.45
C ARG A 79 16.01 -5.05 -3.63
N ILE A 80 15.99 -4.39 -4.74
CA ILE A 80 14.97 -3.38 -5.06
C ILE A 80 13.84 -3.93 -5.94
N ASP A 81 13.55 -5.24 -5.80
CA ASP A 81 12.60 -5.96 -6.66
C ASP A 81 11.25 -5.24 -6.75
N GLY A 82 10.69 -4.82 -5.61
CA GLY A 82 9.44 -4.06 -5.61
C GLY A 82 9.53 -2.70 -6.33
N LEU A 83 10.68 -2.00 -6.25
CA LEU A 83 10.88 -0.75 -7.00
C LEU A 83 11.02 -1.02 -8.49
N LEU A 84 11.73 -2.09 -8.88
CA LEU A 84 11.85 -2.51 -10.26
C LEU A 84 10.47 -2.89 -10.85
N ASN A 85 9.66 -3.61 -10.08
CA ASN A 85 8.30 -3.96 -10.49
C ASN A 85 7.45 -2.70 -10.70
N ILE A 86 7.48 -1.74 -9.77
CA ILE A 86 6.76 -0.47 -9.89
C ILE A 86 7.21 0.32 -11.13
N SER A 87 8.49 0.27 -11.48
CA SER A 87 9.00 0.94 -12.69
C SER A 87 8.45 0.35 -14.00
N LYS A 88 8.12 -0.94 -13.99
CA LYS A 88 7.52 -1.65 -15.13
C LYS A 88 5.98 -1.56 -15.12
N ASN A 89 5.39 -1.71 -13.93
CA ASN A 89 3.93 -1.71 -13.73
C ASN A 89 3.58 -0.98 -12.43
N ALA A 90 2.88 0.13 -12.57
CA ALA A 90 2.52 1.00 -11.44
C ALA A 90 1.51 0.38 -10.45
N THR A 91 0.93 -0.80 -10.75
CA THR A 91 -0.10 -1.40 -9.91
C THR A 91 0.50 -1.96 -8.63
N VAL A 92 -0.04 -1.54 -7.48
CA VAL A 92 0.36 -2.02 -6.16
C VAL A 92 -0.86 -2.36 -5.32
N SER A 93 -0.66 -3.26 -4.36
CA SER A 93 -1.66 -3.60 -3.35
C SER A 93 -0.99 -3.62 -1.98
N LEU A 94 -1.62 -2.98 -1.01
CA LEU A 94 -1.16 -2.89 0.37
C LEU A 94 -2.18 -3.56 1.29
N ILE A 95 -1.67 -4.28 2.28
CA ILE A 95 -2.48 -4.73 3.42
C ILE A 95 -1.82 -4.26 4.71
N PHE A 96 -2.57 -3.51 5.52
CA PHE A 96 -2.12 -2.93 6.77
C PHE A 96 -2.59 -3.78 7.96
N PHE A 97 -1.74 -3.88 8.97
CA PHE A 97 -2.00 -4.61 10.19
C PHE A 97 -1.74 -3.73 11.43
N ILE A 98 -2.58 -3.91 12.43
CA ILE A 98 -2.39 -3.32 13.77
C ILE A 98 -2.29 -4.48 14.76
N PRO A 99 -1.24 -4.57 15.58
CA PRO A 99 -1.11 -5.64 16.57
C PRO A 99 -2.33 -5.73 17.48
N LYS A 100 -2.83 -6.97 17.69
CA LYS A 100 -4.02 -7.28 18.51
C LYS A 100 -5.36 -6.79 17.95
N VAL A 101 -5.37 -6.25 16.72
CA VAL A 101 -6.60 -5.90 16.01
C VAL A 101 -6.83 -6.96 14.93
N THR A 102 -8.04 -7.48 14.83
CA THR A 102 -8.41 -8.55 13.88
C THR A 102 -8.75 -8.03 12.49
N GLU A 103 -9.15 -6.75 12.42
CA GLU A 103 -9.43 -6.08 11.17
C GLU A 103 -8.12 -5.77 10.42
N THR A 104 -8.22 -5.73 9.10
CA THR A 104 -7.16 -5.29 8.20
C THR A 104 -7.69 -4.23 7.26
N LEU A 105 -6.82 -3.33 6.83
CA LEU A 105 -7.14 -2.37 5.78
C LEU A 105 -6.37 -2.76 4.52
N ARG A 106 -7.06 -2.84 3.39
CA ARG A 106 -6.44 -3.07 2.09
C ARG A 106 -6.56 -1.81 1.22
N VAL A 107 -5.46 -1.47 0.56
CA VAL A 107 -5.39 -0.34 -0.37
C VAL A 107 -4.75 -0.82 -1.67
N GLN A 108 -5.50 -0.72 -2.76
CA GLN A 108 -4.94 -0.89 -4.10
C GLN A 108 -4.73 0.49 -4.72
N GLY A 109 -3.70 0.63 -5.55
CA GLY A 109 -3.41 1.92 -6.14
C GLY A 109 -2.40 1.87 -7.28
N LYS A 110 -2.06 3.06 -7.75
CA LYS A 110 -0.98 3.29 -8.71
C LYS A 110 0.17 3.96 -8.00
N ALA A 111 1.36 3.37 -8.13
CA ALA A 111 2.58 3.83 -7.49
C ALA A 111 3.52 4.48 -8.50
N THR A 112 4.25 5.48 -8.04
CA THR A 112 5.41 6.07 -8.69
C THR A 112 6.56 6.15 -7.69
N ILE A 113 7.79 6.24 -8.18
CA ILE A 113 8.98 6.36 -7.35
C ILE A 113 9.49 7.78 -7.48
N SER A 114 9.67 8.46 -6.35
CA SER A 114 10.17 9.84 -6.29
C SER A 114 11.53 9.91 -5.60
N ASN A 115 12.43 10.70 -6.16
CA ASN A 115 13.66 11.15 -5.53
C ASN A 115 13.70 12.69 -5.37
N ASP A 116 12.54 13.35 -5.46
CA ASP A 116 12.43 14.79 -5.23
C ASP A 116 12.89 15.14 -3.80
N PRO A 117 13.88 16.04 -3.62
CA PRO A 117 14.38 16.42 -2.31
C PRO A 117 13.29 16.90 -1.34
N LYS A 118 12.25 17.58 -1.82
CA LYS A 118 11.12 18.03 -1.00
C LYS A 118 10.28 16.88 -0.47
N VAL A 119 10.18 15.79 -1.24
CA VAL A 119 9.48 14.57 -0.82
C VAL A 119 10.35 13.80 0.15
N LEU A 120 11.64 13.62 -0.16
CA LEU A 120 12.57 12.88 0.70
C LEU A 120 12.71 13.50 2.09
N GLU A 121 12.75 14.82 2.19
CA GLU A 121 12.92 15.53 3.47
C GLU A 121 11.78 15.24 4.46
N LYS A 122 10.56 15.04 3.98
CA LYS A 122 9.42 14.65 4.83
C LYS A 122 9.61 13.29 5.51
N HIS A 123 10.46 12.44 4.92
CA HIS A 123 10.71 11.07 5.38
C HIS A 123 12.06 10.88 6.05
N LYS A 124 12.75 11.97 6.34
CA LYS A 124 14.01 11.96 7.06
C LYS A 124 13.86 11.34 8.45
N LEU A 125 14.75 10.42 8.79
CA LEU A 125 14.88 9.85 10.13
C LEU A 125 16.23 10.23 10.71
N LYS A 126 16.23 10.97 11.81
CA LYS A 126 17.44 11.55 12.39
C LYS A 126 18.16 12.40 11.33
N SER A 127 19.37 12.03 10.93
CA SER A 127 20.13 12.68 9.86
C SER A 127 20.02 11.98 8.49
N ASN A 128 19.30 10.84 8.39
CA ASN A 128 19.30 10.01 7.19
C ASN A 128 18.08 10.29 6.33
N LEU A 129 18.31 10.69 5.08
CA LEU A 129 17.29 10.75 4.04
C LEU A 129 17.13 9.38 3.37
N PRO A 130 15.92 8.98 3.01
CA PRO A 130 15.73 7.84 2.13
C PRO A 130 16.29 8.16 0.74
N LYS A 131 16.67 7.14 -0.03
CA LYS A 131 17.08 7.31 -1.43
C LYS A 131 15.89 7.62 -2.32
N THR A 132 14.75 6.99 -2.03
CA THR A 132 13.50 7.14 -2.78
C THR A 132 12.29 7.05 -1.85
N VAL A 133 11.18 7.56 -2.33
CA VAL A 133 9.85 7.42 -1.71
C VAL A 133 8.90 6.86 -2.74
N ILE A 134 8.16 5.83 -2.35
CA ILE A 134 7.05 5.29 -3.13
C ILE A 134 5.84 6.18 -2.88
N VAL A 135 5.34 6.81 -3.93
CA VAL A 135 4.14 7.65 -3.90
C VAL A 135 2.99 6.87 -4.50
N ILE A 136 1.92 6.65 -3.74
CA ILE A 136 0.79 5.81 -4.13
C ILE A 136 -0.47 6.65 -4.19
N LYS A 137 -1.17 6.58 -5.31
CA LYS A 137 -2.53 7.08 -5.48
C LYS A 137 -3.50 5.93 -5.27
N PRO A 138 -4.29 5.90 -4.18
CA PRO A 138 -5.32 4.90 -3.97
C PRO A 138 -6.35 4.90 -5.10
N THR A 139 -6.79 3.72 -5.47
CA THR A 139 -7.87 3.50 -6.45
C THR A 139 -8.99 2.65 -5.87
N LYS A 140 -8.67 1.86 -4.83
CA LYS A 140 -9.63 1.01 -4.12
C LYS A 140 -9.16 0.83 -2.67
N VAL A 141 -10.05 1.12 -1.73
CA VAL A 141 -9.82 1.02 -0.27
C VAL A 141 -10.93 0.20 0.35
N PHE A 142 -10.59 -0.78 1.18
CA PHE A 142 -11.60 -1.69 1.76
C PHE A 142 -11.05 -2.54 2.91
#